data_c959ccaf7861614a192b16932b0fefc1
#
_entry.id   c959ccaf7861614a192b16932b0fefc1
#
_cell.length_a   1.000
_cell.length_b   1.000
_cell.length_c   1.000
_cell.angle_alpha   90.00
_cell.angle_beta   90.00
_cell.angle_gamma   90.00
#
_symmetry.space_group_name_H-M   'P 1'
#
loop_
_entity.id
_entity.type
_entity.pdbx_description
1 polymer ?
#
loop_
_entity_poly.entity_id
_entity_poly.type
_entity_poly.pdbx_seq_one_letter_code
_entity_poly.pdbx_strand_id
1 'polypeptide(L)'
;YGPFALVTSYPNTFDKTLDKKGHGIWIHGMPLENEEREKYTRGCIALDNPELEKLDENIDLENAVLLTSDKEFEKAKKEEISLILSSIFKWKDSWKKSDIESYLKYYSPEFKRDDGSDFKKFSKYKKRIFSKREKKRIRFSNINITPYPNSLNKRMFKILMDQKYVSPTVNFKGKKELFLEIVNNEVKILVEG
;
A
#
# COMPACT_ATOMS: atom_id res chain seq x y z
N TYR A 1 -23.86 15.65 1.41
CA TYR A 1 -23.08 14.39 1.34
C TYR A 1 -23.89 13.16 1.85
N GLY A 2 -25.22 13.27 1.92
CA GLY A 2 -26.09 12.21 2.41
C GLY A 2 -25.98 11.95 3.91
N PRO A 3 -26.42 10.75 4.38
CA PRO A 3 -26.44 10.43 5.79
C PRO A 3 -25.03 10.33 6.40
N PHE A 4 -24.03 9.90 5.61
CA PHE A 4 -22.63 9.81 6.01
C PHE A 4 -21.70 9.74 4.77
N ALA A 5 -20.39 9.67 5.01
CA ALA A 5 -19.39 9.47 3.98
C ALA A 5 -18.27 8.55 4.45
N LEU A 6 -17.79 7.68 3.56
CA LEU A 6 -16.63 6.82 3.77
C LEU A 6 -15.41 7.50 3.18
N VAL A 7 -14.47 7.87 4.04
CA VAL A 7 -13.25 8.58 3.63
C VAL A 7 -12.20 7.57 3.16
N THR A 8 -11.65 7.76 1.95
CA THR A 8 -10.58 6.90 1.44
C THR A 8 -9.21 7.38 1.90
N SER A 9 -8.20 6.53 1.78
CA SER A 9 -6.79 6.86 2.06
C SER A 9 -6.09 7.59 0.90
N TYR A 10 -6.82 8.14 -0.08
CA TYR A 10 -6.23 8.90 -1.19
C TYR A 10 -5.77 10.30 -0.72
N PRO A 11 -4.59 10.80 -1.17
CA PRO A 11 -3.55 10.05 -1.88
C PRO A 11 -2.79 9.13 -0.93
N ASN A 12 -2.65 7.87 -1.34
CA ASN A 12 -1.85 6.90 -0.60
C ASN A 12 -0.34 7.17 -0.76
N THR A 13 0.52 6.35 -0.13
CA THR A 13 1.98 6.56 -0.17
C THR A 13 2.53 6.52 -1.61
N PHE A 14 2.00 5.64 -2.47
CA PHE A 14 2.42 5.57 -3.87
C PHE A 14 1.96 6.79 -4.67
N ASP A 15 0.71 7.23 -4.50
CA ASP A 15 0.18 8.43 -5.15
C ASP A 15 1.01 9.67 -4.84
N LYS A 16 1.46 9.79 -3.58
CA LYS A 16 2.35 10.90 -3.15
C LYS A 16 3.70 10.87 -3.85
N THR A 17 4.25 9.69 -4.17
CA THR A 17 5.51 9.59 -4.93
C THR A 17 5.36 10.02 -6.39
N LEU A 18 4.13 10.08 -6.89
CA LEU A 18 3.78 10.59 -8.22
C LEU A 18 3.32 12.06 -8.20
N ASP A 19 3.56 12.77 -7.09
CA ASP A 19 3.15 14.16 -6.88
C ASP A 19 1.64 14.40 -7.09
N LYS A 20 0.81 13.36 -6.94
CA LYS A 20 -0.64 13.51 -6.96
C LYS A 20 -1.08 14.39 -5.81
N LYS A 21 -1.73 15.48 -6.17
CA LYS A 21 -2.28 16.45 -5.24
C LYS A 21 -3.76 16.17 -5.02
N GLY A 22 -4.31 16.78 -3.99
CA GLY A 22 -5.69 16.60 -3.56
C GLY A 22 -5.77 15.82 -2.26
N HIS A 23 -6.95 15.81 -1.69
CA HIS A 23 -7.27 15.11 -0.45
C HIS A 23 -8.77 14.91 -0.42
N GLY A 24 -9.21 13.82 0.22
CA GLY A 24 -10.62 13.61 0.46
C GLY A 24 -11.38 13.13 -0.78
N ILE A 25 -10.94 12.04 -1.40
CA ILE A 25 -11.85 11.23 -2.22
C ILE A 25 -12.71 10.44 -1.25
N TRP A 26 -14.02 10.63 -1.33
CA TRP A 26 -15.00 9.99 -0.46
C TRP A 26 -15.98 9.16 -1.28
N ILE A 27 -16.52 8.13 -0.65
CA ILE A 27 -17.76 7.50 -1.08
C ILE A 27 -18.85 8.12 -0.22
N HIS A 28 -19.86 8.74 -0.80
CA HIS A 28 -20.89 9.49 -0.07
C HIS A 28 -22.26 9.39 -0.72
N GLY A 29 -23.28 9.69 0.06
CA GLY A 29 -24.67 9.69 -0.39
C GLY A 29 -25.09 10.97 -1.11
N MET A 30 -26.36 11.00 -1.49
CA MET A 30 -27.04 12.14 -2.08
C MET A 30 -27.55 13.07 -0.98
N PRO A 31 -27.68 14.40 -1.23
CA PRO A 31 -28.26 15.34 -0.27
C PRO A 31 -29.59 14.87 0.30
N LEU A 32 -29.82 15.12 1.60
CA LEU A 32 -31.05 14.70 2.31
C LEU A 32 -32.23 15.63 2.06
N GLU A 33 -31.96 16.87 1.71
CA GLU A 33 -32.96 17.88 1.33
C GLU A 33 -32.89 18.12 -0.16
N ASN A 34 -33.98 18.65 -0.77
CA ASN A 34 -34.14 18.87 -2.22
C ASN A 34 -33.16 19.89 -2.80
N GLU A 35 -31.91 19.85 -2.39
CA GLU A 35 -30.82 20.61 -3.00
C GLU A 35 -30.49 20.03 -4.38
N GLU A 36 -30.62 20.83 -5.43
CA GLU A 36 -30.14 20.49 -6.76
C GLU A 36 -28.62 20.27 -6.67
N ARG A 37 -28.20 19.06 -7.02
CA ARG A 37 -26.79 18.72 -7.06
C ARG A 37 -26.20 18.96 -8.43
N GLU A 38 -24.99 19.51 -8.50
CA GLU A 38 -24.17 19.44 -9.71
C GLU A 38 -24.06 17.99 -10.19
N LYS A 39 -24.26 17.75 -11.50
CA LYS A 39 -24.25 16.40 -12.11
C LYS A 39 -22.92 15.67 -11.96
N TYR A 40 -21.86 16.37 -11.55
CA TYR A 40 -20.50 15.83 -11.47
C TYR A 40 -19.88 16.08 -10.10
N THR A 41 -19.19 15.08 -9.58
CA THR A 41 -18.36 15.22 -8.38
C THR A 41 -16.96 15.68 -8.78
N ARG A 42 -16.22 16.31 -7.86
CA ARG A 42 -14.80 16.67 -8.05
C ARG A 42 -13.87 15.51 -7.67
N GLY A 43 -14.24 14.27 -8.05
CA GLY A 43 -13.48 13.06 -7.79
C GLY A 43 -14.07 12.12 -6.73
N CYS A 44 -15.09 12.53 -5.98
CA CYS A 44 -15.79 11.65 -5.05
C CYS A 44 -16.69 10.63 -5.78
N ILE A 45 -16.97 9.52 -5.13
CA ILE A 45 -17.92 8.50 -5.59
C ILE A 45 -19.26 8.75 -4.90
N ALA A 46 -20.28 9.08 -5.66
CA ALA A 46 -21.62 9.28 -5.14
C ALA A 46 -22.47 8.02 -5.36
N LEU A 47 -23.16 7.60 -4.33
CA LEU A 47 -24.13 6.50 -4.35
C LEU A 47 -25.51 7.03 -3.92
N ASP A 48 -26.57 6.35 -4.29
CA ASP A 48 -27.86 6.59 -3.68
C ASP A 48 -27.83 6.20 -2.20
N ASN A 49 -28.56 6.93 -1.35
CA ASN A 49 -28.48 6.74 0.10
C ASN A 49 -28.74 5.29 0.56
N PRO A 50 -29.75 4.56 0.03
CA PRO A 50 -29.95 3.15 0.37
C PRO A 50 -28.79 2.23 -0.05
N GLU A 51 -28.10 2.55 -1.17
CA GLU A 51 -26.93 1.79 -1.60
C GLU A 51 -25.72 2.04 -0.70
N LEU A 52 -25.54 3.29 -0.26
CA LEU A 52 -24.48 3.64 0.70
C LEU A 52 -24.69 2.96 2.05
N GLU A 53 -25.91 2.94 2.57
CA GLU A 53 -26.27 2.24 3.81
C GLU A 53 -26.01 0.74 3.69
N LYS A 54 -26.46 0.12 2.59
CA LYS A 54 -26.20 -1.29 2.32
C LYS A 54 -24.71 -1.60 2.17
N LEU A 55 -23.91 -0.68 1.61
CA LEU A 55 -22.46 -0.83 1.53
C LEU A 55 -21.85 -0.85 2.94
N ASP A 56 -22.23 0.10 3.80
CA ASP A 56 -21.73 0.22 5.16
C ASP A 56 -22.05 -1.01 6.03
N GLU A 57 -23.26 -1.54 5.91
CA GLU A 57 -23.70 -2.74 6.63
C GLU A 57 -22.91 -4.01 6.23
N ASN A 58 -22.35 -4.07 5.01
CA ASN A 58 -21.73 -5.27 4.45
C ASN A 58 -20.22 -5.19 4.29
N ILE A 59 -19.60 -4.06 4.65
CA ILE A 59 -18.17 -3.84 4.48
C ILE A 59 -17.44 -3.81 5.83
N ASP A 60 -16.34 -4.54 5.92
CA ASP A 60 -15.39 -4.38 7.04
C ASP A 60 -14.45 -3.22 6.72
N LEU A 61 -14.76 -2.03 7.21
CA LEU A 61 -14.02 -0.79 6.95
C LEU A 61 -12.54 -0.85 7.37
N GLU A 62 -12.19 -1.67 8.36
CA GLU A 62 -10.80 -1.81 8.80
C GLU A 62 -9.94 -2.56 7.79
N ASN A 63 -10.55 -3.47 7.01
CA ASN A 63 -9.86 -4.35 6.07
C ASN A 63 -10.27 -4.13 4.61
N ALA A 64 -11.21 -3.22 4.35
CA ALA A 64 -11.68 -2.94 3.01
C ALA A 64 -10.62 -2.20 2.17
N VAL A 65 -10.57 -2.54 0.89
CA VAL A 65 -9.75 -1.85 -0.11
C VAL A 65 -10.62 -1.46 -1.28
N LEU A 66 -10.68 -0.15 -1.56
CA LEU A 66 -11.32 0.37 -2.76
C LEU A 66 -10.32 0.31 -3.92
N LEU A 67 -10.71 -0.36 -4.99
CA LEU A 67 -9.98 -0.39 -6.25
C LEU A 67 -10.81 0.32 -7.33
N THR A 68 -10.20 1.26 -8.02
CA THR A 68 -10.79 1.94 -9.18
C THR A 68 -9.93 1.69 -10.41
N SER A 69 -10.56 1.43 -11.54
CA SER A 69 -9.87 1.21 -12.80
C SER A 69 -10.75 1.64 -13.97
N ASP A 70 -10.17 2.31 -14.97
CA ASP A 70 -10.84 2.66 -16.21
C ASP A 70 -10.93 1.47 -17.20
N LYS A 71 -10.26 0.37 -16.88
CA LYS A 71 -10.20 -0.85 -17.69
C LYS A 71 -10.64 -2.04 -16.86
N GLU A 72 -10.87 -3.18 -17.54
CA GLU A 72 -11.09 -4.43 -16.85
C GLU A 72 -9.95 -4.72 -15.86
N PHE A 73 -10.34 -5.11 -14.66
CA PHE A 73 -9.41 -5.32 -13.57
C PHE A 73 -8.86 -6.75 -13.57
N GLU A 74 -7.57 -6.89 -13.74
CA GLU A 74 -6.90 -8.20 -13.67
C GLU A 74 -6.75 -8.67 -12.21
N LYS A 75 -7.49 -9.71 -11.84
CA LYS A 75 -7.41 -10.33 -10.51
C LYS A 75 -6.01 -10.91 -10.25
N ALA A 76 -5.66 -11.04 -8.98
CA ALA A 76 -4.42 -11.73 -8.58
C ALA A 76 -4.50 -13.23 -8.87
N LYS A 77 -3.43 -13.78 -9.42
CA LYS A 77 -3.25 -15.24 -9.62
C LYS A 77 -2.61 -15.84 -8.36
N LYS A 78 -2.88 -17.12 -8.10
CA LYS A 78 -2.29 -17.82 -6.93
C LYS A 78 -0.76 -17.84 -6.98
N GLU A 79 -0.20 -17.98 -8.16
CA GLU A 79 1.24 -17.99 -8.42
C GLU A 79 1.88 -16.64 -8.04
N GLU A 80 1.21 -15.54 -8.39
CA GLU A 80 1.67 -14.19 -8.03
C GLU A 80 1.66 -13.97 -6.52
N ILE A 81 0.57 -14.36 -5.84
CA ILE A 81 0.47 -14.28 -4.38
C ILE A 81 1.57 -15.13 -3.70
N SER A 82 1.80 -16.34 -4.19
CA SER A 82 2.85 -17.23 -3.69
C SER A 82 4.25 -16.63 -3.87
N LEU A 83 4.52 -16.05 -5.05
CA LEU A 83 5.77 -15.38 -5.37
C LEU A 83 6.01 -14.17 -4.44
N ILE A 84 4.98 -13.34 -4.26
CA ILE A 84 5.03 -12.17 -3.38
C ILE A 84 5.31 -12.59 -1.94
N LEU A 85 4.56 -13.54 -1.38
CA LEU A 85 4.74 -14.03 -0.01
C LEU A 85 6.15 -14.61 0.18
N SER A 86 6.60 -15.48 -0.73
CA SER A 86 7.94 -16.03 -0.69
C SER A 86 9.01 -14.93 -0.67
N SER A 87 8.85 -13.93 -1.54
CA SER A 87 9.79 -12.81 -1.65
C SER A 87 9.82 -11.95 -0.39
N ILE A 88 8.67 -11.64 0.20
CA ILE A 88 8.58 -10.86 1.44
C ILE A 88 9.21 -11.59 2.61
N PHE A 89 9.02 -12.90 2.73
CA PHE A 89 9.64 -13.66 3.81
C PHE A 89 11.15 -13.79 3.63
N LYS A 90 11.65 -13.98 2.41
CA LYS A 90 13.10 -13.98 2.11
C LYS A 90 13.71 -12.60 2.36
N TRP A 91 13.04 -11.53 1.96
CA TRP A 91 13.43 -10.15 2.25
C TRP A 91 13.51 -9.88 3.77
N LYS A 92 12.49 -10.32 4.54
CA LYS A 92 12.50 -10.25 6.00
C LYS A 92 13.68 -11.02 6.61
N ASP A 93 14.00 -12.20 6.09
CA ASP A 93 15.10 -13.02 6.59
C ASP A 93 16.47 -12.35 6.32
N SER A 94 16.66 -11.76 5.15
CA SER A 94 17.85 -10.94 4.85
C SER A 94 17.98 -9.77 5.83
N TRP A 95 16.86 -9.08 6.12
CA TRP A 95 16.81 -8.02 7.12
C TRP A 95 17.19 -8.51 8.51
N LYS A 96 16.59 -9.63 8.96
CA LYS A 96 16.88 -10.23 10.25
C LYS A 96 18.36 -10.62 10.39
N LYS A 97 18.96 -11.16 9.33
CA LYS A 97 20.37 -11.60 9.30
C LYS A 97 21.38 -10.47 9.10
N SER A 98 20.93 -9.25 8.85
CA SER A 98 21.77 -8.10 8.44
C SER A 98 22.54 -8.37 7.13
N ASP A 99 21.96 -9.18 6.23
CA ASP A 99 22.48 -9.40 4.89
C ASP A 99 21.99 -8.28 3.97
N ILE A 100 22.79 -7.23 3.87
CA ILE A 100 22.40 -6.00 3.17
C ILE A 100 22.29 -6.22 1.66
N GLU A 101 23.16 -7.04 1.06
CA GLU A 101 23.15 -7.25 -0.37
C GLU A 101 21.89 -8.02 -0.80
N SER A 102 21.55 -9.11 -0.11
CA SER A 102 20.31 -9.84 -0.36
C SER A 102 19.07 -8.99 -0.05
N TYR A 103 19.13 -8.13 0.98
CA TYR A 103 18.03 -7.22 1.34
C TYR A 103 17.74 -6.21 0.23
N LEU A 104 18.77 -5.55 -0.30
CA LEU A 104 18.62 -4.50 -1.32
C LEU A 104 18.20 -5.02 -2.70
N LYS A 105 18.42 -6.31 -3.00
CA LYS A 105 17.97 -6.94 -4.25
C LYS A 105 16.46 -6.89 -4.45
N TYR A 106 15.68 -6.79 -3.37
CA TYR A 106 14.22 -6.70 -3.44
C TYR A 106 13.71 -5.31 -3.79
N TYR A 107 14.56 -4.29 -3.84
CA TYR A 107 14.15 -2.92 -4.16
C TYR A 107 14.39 -2.61 -5.64
N SER A 108 13.44 -1.89 -6.22
CA SER A 108 13.58 -1.34 -7.56
C SER A 108 14.64 -0.23 -7.59
N PRO A 109 15.37 -0.03 -8.69
CA PRO A 109 16.16 1.19 -8.89
C PRO A 109 15.33 2.47 -8.81
N GLU A 110 14.04 2.39 -9.14
CA GLU A 110 13.07 3.50 -9.07
C GLU A 110 12.46 3.69 -7.66
N PHE A 111 12.93 2.93 -6.68
CA PHE A 111 12.38 2.95 -5.32
C PHE A 111 12.36 4.35 -4.72
N LYS A 112 11.23 4.66 -4.09
CA LYS A 112 11.06 5.84 -3.24
C LYS A 112 10.51 5.43 -1.87
N ARG A 113 10.96 6.11 -0.84
CA ARG A 113 10.43 5.99 0.50
C ARG A 113 9.39 7.09 0.77
N ASP A 114 8.52 6.89 1.75
CA ASP A 114 7.51 7.85 2.21
C ASP A 114 8.08 9.24 2.58
N ASP A 115 9.33 9.30 3.06
CA ASP A 115 10.06 10.53 3.37
C ASP A 115 10.72 11.20 2.14
N GLY A 116 10.44 10.71 0.92
CA GLY A 116 11.01 11.19 -0.34
C GLY A 116 12.43 10.69 -0.64
N SER A 117 13.00 9.83 0.20
CA SER A 117 14.32 9.24 -0.07
C SER A 117 14.26 8.30 -1.28
N ASP A 118 15.19 8.50 -2.22
CA ASP A 118 15.43 7.59 -3.34
C ASP A 118 16.21 6.33 -2.91
N PHE A 119 16.36 5.38 -3.84
CA PHE A 119 17.09 4.14 -3.61
C PHE A 119 18.54 4.37 -3.15
N LYS A 120 19.23 5.36 -3.70
CA LYS A 120 20.63 5.67 -3.35
C LYS A 120 20.77 6.13 -1.89
N LYS A 121 19.93 7.07 -1.49
CA LYS A 121 19.90 7.60 -0.12
C LYS A 121 19.47 6.53 0.87
N PHE A 122 18.41 5.78 0.53
CA PHE A 122 17.91 4.67 1.32
C PHE A 122 18.94 3.54 1.49
N SER A 123 19.62 3.09 0.43
CA SER A 123 20.61 2.03 0.51
C SER A 123 21.81 2.43 1.37
N LYS A 124 22.28 3.67 1.26
CA LYS A 124 23.34 4.21 2.14
C LYS A 124 22.93 4.18 3.61
N TYR A 125 21.70 4.60 3.90
CA TYR A 125 21.13 4.55 5.25
C TYR A 125 21.06 3.12 5.77
N LYS A 126 20.51 2.18 4.98
CA LYS A 126 20.37 0.77 5.38
C LYS A 126 21.73 0.09 5.57
N LYS A 127 22.74 0.35 4.72
CA LYS A 127 24.10 -0.14 4.90
C LYS A 127 24.67 0.23 6.27
N ARG A 128 24.47 1.49 6.70
CA ARG A 128 24.90 1.96 8.04
C ARG A 128 24.17 1.24 9.18
N ILE A 129 22.84 0.98 9.04
CA ILE A 129 22.09 0.27 10.07
C ILE A 129 22.49 -1.19 10.13
N PHE A 130 22.66 -1.86 8.99
CA PHE A 130 23.02 -3.27 8.91
C PHE A 130 24.45 -3.54 9.39
N SER A 131 25.38 -2.59 9.25
CA SER A 131 26.75 -2.73 9.75
C SER A 131 26.84 -2.88 11.26
N LYS A 132 25.83 -2.42 12.01
CA LYS A 132 25.76 -2.61 13.47
C LYS A 132 25.51 -4.08 13.87
N ARG A 133 25.04 -4.93 12.95
CA ARG A 133 24.76 -6.35 13.14
C ARG A 133 23.93 -6.67 14.41
N GLU A 134 23.09 -5.73 14.83
CA GLU A 134 22.22 -5.92 15.97
C GLU A 134 21.30 -7.13 15.79
N LYS A 135 21.10 -7.89 16.86
CA LYS A 135 20.14 -9.01 16.87
C LYS A 135 18.71 -8.46 16.72
N LYS A 136 17.97 -8.95 15.73
CA LYS A 136 16.63 -8.46 15.40
C LYS A 136 15.60 -9.59 15.48
N ARG A 137 14.42 -9.25 16.00
CA ARG A 137 13.20 -10.07 15.87
C ARG A 137 12.20 -9.30 15.05
N ILE A 138 11.80 -9.88 13.93
CA ILE A 138 10.86 -9.26 12.99
C ILE A 138 9.71 -10.23 12.77
N ARG A 139 8.48 -9.76 13.01
CA ARG A 139 7.25 -10.52 12.76
C ARG A 139 6.35 -9.70 11.85
N PHE A 140 5.79 -10.34 10.84
CA PHE A 140 4.70 -9.85 10.03
C PHE A 140 3.45 -10.68 10.31
N SER A 141 2.30 -10.03 10.39
CA SER A 141 0.98 -10.65 10.55
C SER A 141 -0.07 -9.82 9.83
N ASN A 142 -1.27 -10.38 9.66
CA ASN A 142 -2.39 -9.72 8.98
C ASN A 142 -1.98 -9.17 7.61
N ILE A 143 -1.34 -10.03 6.80
CA ILE A 143 -0.82 -9.64 5.49
C ILE A 143 -1.98 -9.62 4.50
N ASN A 144 -2.30 -8.43 4.00
CA ASN A 144 -3.24 -8.20 2.92
C ASN A 144 -2.46 -7.89 1.64
N ILE A 145 -2.74 -8.60 0.55
CA ILE A 145 -2.11 -8.42 -0.75
C ILE A 145 -3.19 -8.12 -1.77
N THR A 146 -3.15 -6.92 -2.34
CA THR A 146 -4.17 -6.43 -3.26
C THR A 146 -3.50 -6.00 -4.57
N PRO A 147 -3.98 -6.48 -5.75
CA PRO A 147 -3.54 -5.92 -7.01
C PRO A 147 -3.75 -4.41 -7.04
N TYR A 148 -2.82 -3.68 -7.64
CA TYR A 148 -2.86 -2.21 -7.67
C TYR A 148 -2.94 -1.70 -9.12
N PRO A 149 -4.15 -1.35 -9.62
CA PRO A 149 -4.31 -0.72 -10.93
C PRO A 149 -3.51 0.57 -11.01
N ASN A 150 -2.81 0.79 -12.11
CA ASN A 150 -1.99 1.97 -12.28
C ASN A 150 -1.86 2.35 -13.76
N SER A 151 -1.52 3.62 -14.03
CA SER A 151 -1.30 4.15 -15.38
C SER A 151 0.09 3.86 -15.96
N LEU A 152 0.96 3.19 -15.21
CA LEU A 152 2.35 2.91 -15.60
C LEU A 152 2.50 1.60 -16.39
N ASN A 153 1.40 0.88 -16.64
CA ASN A 153 1.40 -0.47 -17.24
C ASN A 153 2.29 -1.49 -16.49
N LYS A 154 2.44 -1.32 -15.18
CA LYS A 154 3.18 -2.24 -14.32
C LYS A 154 2.23 -3.24 -13.66
N ARG A 155 2.63 -4.49 -13.54
CA ARG A 155 1.91 -5.47 -12.71
C ARG A 155 2.23 -5.22 -11.25
N MET A 156 1.41 -4.40 -10.61
CA MET A 156 1.65 -3.91 -9.25
C MET A 156 0.72 -4.51 -8.21
N PHE A 157 1.22 -4.56 -6.98
CA PHE A 157 0.47 -4.97 -5.79
C PHE A 157 0.74 -4.01 -4.63
N LYS A 158 -0.32 -3.72 -3.89
CA LYS A 158 -0.24 -3.07 -2.58
C LYS A 158 -0.23 -4.14 -1.50
N ILE A 159 0.66 -4.02 -0.53
CA ILE A 159 0.69 -4.87 0.65
C ILE A 159 0.51 -4.01 1.86
N LEU A 160 -0.43 -4.41 2.70
CA LEU A 160 -0.63 -3.86 4.02
C LEU A 160 -0.45 -4.98 5.04
N MET A 161 0.37 -4.78 6.05
CA MET A 161 0.63 -5.79 7.09
C MET A 161 0.98 -5.17 8.43
N ASP A 162 0.73 -5.90 9.49
CA ASP A 162 1.24 -5.55 10.81
C ASP A 162 2.71 -5.95 10.92
N GLN A 163 3.53 -5.03 11.42
CA GLN A 163 4.95 -5.26 11.69
C GLN A 163 5.24 -5.10 13.17
N LYS A 164 5.89 -6.11 13.76
CA LYS A 164 6.58 -5.99 15.05
C LYS A 164 8.07 -6.15 14.81
N TYR A 165 8.84 -5.13 15.19
CA TYR A 165 10.30 -5.11 15.09
C TYR A 165 10.90 -4.86 16.46
N VAL A 166 11.84 -5.68 16.87
CA VAL A 166 12.54 -5.54 18.16
C VAL A 166 14.03 -5.76 17.95
N SER A 167 14.82 -4.78 18.35
CA SER A 167 16.28 -4.85 18.46
C SER A 167 16.72 -4.24 19.80
N PRO A 168 18.02 -4.29 20.18
CA PRO A 168 18.49 -3.62 21.40
C PRO A 168 18.18 -2.12 21.46
N THR A 169 18.11 -1.46 20.30
CA THR A 169 17.95 0.00 20.21
C THR A 169 16.54 0.45 19.76
N VAL A 170 15.72 -0.46 19.23
CA VAL A 170 14.41 -0.12 18.67
C VAL A 170 13.37 -1.18 19.03
N ASN A 171 12.21 -0.71 19.51
CA ASN A 171 11.00 -1.53 19.65
C ASN A 171 9.86 -0.81 18.91
N PHE A 172 9.38 -1.44 17.83
CA PHE A 172 8.34 -0.87 16.98
C PHE A 172 7.21 -1.88 16.76
N LYS A 173 5.98 -1.39 16.82
CA LYS A 173 4.77 -2.10 16.39
C LYS A 173 3.90 -1.13 15.63
N GLY A 174 3.51 -1.48 14.41
CA GLY A 174 2.67 -0.64 13.56
C GLY A 174 2.31 -1.31 12.26
N LYS A 175 1.59 -0.59 11.43
CA LYS A 175 1.30 -0.99 10.05
C LYS A 175 2.54 -0.75 9.18
N LYS A 176 2.70 -1.61 8.18
CA LYS A 176 3.68 -1.44 7.11
C LYS A 176 2.99 -1.55 5.78
N GLU A 177 3.20 -0.55 4.95
CA GLU A 177 2.68 -0.48 3.59
C GLU A 177 3.82 -0.64 2.58
N LEU A 178 3.61 -1.50 1.58
CA LEU A 178 4.54 -1.68 0.48
C LEU A 178 3.77 -1.61 -0.84
N PHE A 179 4.36 -0.95 -1.82
CA PHE A 179 3.96 -1.08 -3.21
C PHE A 179 5.08 -1.78 -3.96
N LEU A 180 4.73 -2.84 -4.65
CA LEU A 180 5.70 -3.65 -5.38
C LEU A 180 5.21 -3.99 -6.78
N GLU A 181 6.14 -4.31 -7.66
CA GLU A 181 5.87 -4.82 -9.00
C GLU A 181 6.40 -6.23 -9.16
N ILE A 182 5.76 -6.98 -10.05
CA ILE A 182 6.29 -8.24 -10.57
C ILE A 182 6.85 -7.97 -11.96
N VAL A 183 8.15 -8.15 -12.12
CA VAL A 183 8.86 -7.98 -13.39
C VAL A 183 9.82 -9.14 -13.60
N ASN A 184 9.77 -9.80 -14.78
CA ASN A 184 10.60 -10.97 -15.10
C ASN A 184 10.55 -12.07 -14.03
N ASN A 185 9.37 -12.34 -13.47
CA ASN A 185 9.14 -13.30 -12.39
C ASN A 185 9.91 -12.97 -11.09
N GLU A 186 10.27 -11.73 -10.88
CA GLU A 186 10.86 -11.20 -9.65
C GLU A 186 9.96 -10.14 -9.03
N VAL A 187 9.97 -10.06 -7.69
CA VAL A 187 9.28 -9.02 -6.94
C VAL A 187 10.25 -7.89 -6.62
N LYS A 188 9.86 -6.66 -6.98
CA LYS A 188 10.63 -5.44 -6.66
C LYS A 188 9.77 -4.45 -5.89
N ILE A 189 10.27 -3.97 -4.76
CA ILE A 189 9.62 -2.94 -3.93
C ILE A 189 9.86 -1.58 -4.59
N LEU A 190 8.76 -0.90 -4.93
CA LEU A 190 8.75 0.44 -5.51
C LEU A 190 8.61 1.53 -4.46
N VAL A 191 7.77 1.28 -3.45
CA VAL A 191 7.53 2.24 -2.37
C VAL A 191 7.40 1.50 -1.04
N GLU A 192 7.96 2.09 0.01
CA GLU A 192 7.88 1.62 1.40
C GLU A 192 7.44 2.78 2.31
N GLY A 193 6.28 2.58 2.99
CA GLY A 193 5.74 3.43 4.03
C GLY A 193 5.73 2.78 5.41
#